data_a8a8e33dbed1458936757485aa97e559
#
_entry.id   a8a8e33dbed1458936757485aa97e559
#
_cell.length_a   1.000
_cell.length_b   1.000
_cell.length_c   1.000
_cell.angle_alpha   90.00
_cell.angle_beta   90.00
_cell.angle_gamma   90.00
#
_symmetry.space_group_name_H-M   'P 1'
#
loop_
_entity.id
_entity.type
_entity.pdbx_description
1 polymer ?
#
loop_
_entity_poly.entity_id
_entity_poly.type
_entity_poly.pdbx_seq_one_letter_code
_entity_poly.pdbx_strand_id
1 'polypeptide(L)'
;VEEYNYPENTYDVVVSNLLLHYIENLDNIYQKVYRTLKMGGCFLFNIEHPSFTAGVDEDWIYDESGKPKYWAIDNYYYTGERETNFLGQRVIKQHHTLTQILNPLIKCGFQFEAIEEATPPADLIDIPGMSDEMRRPMMLLVKAKKI
;
A
#
# COMPACT_ATOMS: atom_id res chain seq x y z
N VAL A 1 -4.12 -9.60 -12.65
CA VAL A 1 -2.88 -8.85 -13.01
C VAL A 1 -1.69 -9.78 -13.09
N GLU A 2 -1.58 -10.80 -12.23
CA GLU A 2 -0.43 -11.70 -12.19
C GLU A 2 -0.28 -12.55 -13.46
N GLU A 3 -1.38 -12.88 -14.12
CA GLU A 3 -1.40 -13.66 -15.38
C GLU A 3 -1.31 -12.78 -16.63
N TYR A 4 -1.37 -11.45 -16.49
CA TYR A 4 -1.28 -10.56 -17.63
C TYR A 4 0.08 -10.68 -18.32
N ASN A 5 0.06 -10.73 -19.64
CA ASN A 5 1.30 -10.71 -20.44
C ASN A 5 1.77 -9.27 -20.60
N TYR A 6 2.73 -8.87 -19.78
CA TYR A 6 3.33 -7.53 -19.82
C TYR A 6 4.25 -7.38 -21.04
N PRO A 7 3.84 -6.67 -22.10
CA PRO A 7 4.69 -6.47 -23.27
C PRO A 7 5.91 -5.63 -22.91
N GLU A 8 7.08 -5.97 -23.45
CA GLU A 8 8.32 -5.28 -23.09
C GLU A 8 8.39 -3.86 -23.65
N ASN A 9 8.96 -2.93 -22.87
CA ASN A 9 9.27 -1.54 -23.28
C ASN A 9 8.09 -0.83 -23.98
N THR A 10 6.89 -0.99 -23.46
CA THR A 10 5.67 -0.54 -24.15
C THR A 10 5.08 0.73 -23.52
N TYR A 11 5.07 0.82 -22.19
CA TYR A 11 4.38 1.89 -21.49
C TYR A 11 5.34 2.95 -20.95
N ASP A 12 4.90 4.20 -20.99
CA ASP A 12 5.60 5.33 -20.39
C ASP A 12 5.25 5.46 -18.89
N VAL A 13 4.04 5.04 -18.51
CA VAL A 13 3.55 5.05 -17.13
C VAL A 13 2.75 3.78 -16.84
N VAL A 14 2.99 3.20 -15.69
CA VAL A 14 2.15 2.16 -15.10
C VAL A 14 1.61 2.68 -13.78
N VAL A 15 0.31 2.57 -13.57
CA VAL A 15 -0.36 2.97 -12.32
C VAL A 15 -1.03 1.76 -11.69
N SER A 16 -0.83 1.59 -10.39
CA SER A 16 -1.54 0.61 -9.57
C SER A 16 -2.18 1.32 -8.39
N ASN A 17 -3.50 1.31 -8.32
CA ASN A 17 -4.23 1.95 -7.23
C ASN A 17 -5.02 0.92 -6.43
N LEU A 18 -4.71 0.79 -5.14
CA LEU A 18 -5.40 -0.07 -4.18
C LEU A 18 -5.48 -1.55 -4.62
N LEU A 19 -4.43 -2.06 -5.24
CA LEU A 19 -4.36 -3.43 -5.75
C LEU A 19 -3.27 -4.27 -5.09
N LEU A 20 -2.09 -3.68 -4.84
CA LEU A 20 -0.89 -4.44 -4.46
C LEU A 20 -1.01 -5.14 -3.10
N HIS A 21 -1.85 -4.68 -2.22
CA HIS A 21 -2.13 -5.35 -0.95
C HIS A 21 -3.02 -6.61 -1.08
N TYR A 22 -3.39 -7.00 -2.31
CA TYR A 22 -4.00 -8.29 -2.63
C TYR A 22 -3.00 -9.25 -3.29
N ILE A 23 -1.77 -8.83 -3.53
CA ILE A 23 -0.74 -9.59 -4.24
C ILE A 23 0.25 -10.19 -3.25
N GLU A 24 0.40 -11.50 -3.27
CA GLU A 24 1.34 -12.21 -2.40
C GLU A 24 2.79 -11.94 -2.82
N ASN A 25 3.10 -12.01 -4.10
CA ASN A 25 4.47 -11.90 -4.64
C ASN A 25 4.71 -10.56 -5.33
N LEU A 26 5.05 -9.52 -4.56
CA LEU A 26 5.36 -8.19 -5.07
C LEU A 26 6.61 -8.17 -5.96
N ASP A 27 7.64 -8.98 -5.64
CA ASP A 27 8.86 -9.07 -6.46
C ASP A 27 8.54 -9.42 -7.92
N ASN A 28 7.66 -10.41 -8.13
CA ASN A 28 7.25 -10.83 -9.47
C ASN A 28 6.50 -9.72 -10.22
N ILE A 29 5.57 -9.04 -9.58
CA ILE A 29 4.83 -7.94 -10.19
C ILE A 29 5.76 -6.78 -10.55
N TYR A 30 6.67 -6.39 -9.65
CA TYR A 30 7.60 -5.30 -9.89
C TYR A 30 8.55 -5.60 -11.06
N GLN A 31 9.04 -6.84 -11.19
CA GLN A 31 9.83 -7.27 -12.35
C GLN A 31 9.03 -7.14 -13.65
N LYS A 32 7.75 -7.55 -13.66
CA LYS A 32 6.88 -7.42 -14.83
C LYS A 32 6.62 -5.95 -15.18
N VAL A 33 6.36 -5.11 -14.18
CA VAL A 33 6.20 -3.66 -14.36
C VAL A 33 7.47 -3.02 -14.90
N TYR A 34 8.63 -3.38 -14.34
CA TYR A 34 9.92 -2.86 -14.81
C TYR A 34 10.17 -3.24 -16.28
N ARG A 35 9.91 -4.49 -16.64
CA ARG A 35 10.08 -4.97 -18.01
C ARG A 35 9.18 -4.24 -19.00
N THR A 36 7.92 -3.99 -18.65
CA THR A 36 6.93 -3.38 -19.55
C THR A 36 7.11 -1.87 -19.71
N LEU A 37 7.73 -1.20 -18.74
CA LEU A 37 8.04 0.22 -18.83
C LEU A 37 9.18 0.46 -19.83
N LYS A 38 9.08 1.55 -20.59
CA LYS A 38 10.19 2.13 -21.38
C LYS A 38 11.26 2.68 -20.43
N MET A 39 12.48 2.86 -20.93
CA MET A 39 13.53 3.60 -20.23
C MET A 39 13.04 5.01 -19.90
N GLY A 40 13.23 5.45 -18.67
CA GLY A 40 12.68 6.71 -18.15
C GLY A 40 11.20 6.66 -17.78
N GLY A 41 10.52 5.54 -18.00
CA GLY A 41 9.12 5.36 -17.65
C GLY A 41 8.90 5.28 -16.13
N CYS A 42 7.68 5.58 -15.70
CA CYS A 42 7.31 5.74 -14.30
C CYS A 42 6.34 4.66 -13.84
N PHE A 43 6.58 4.10 -12.66
CA PHE A 43 5.63 3.31 -11.89
C PHE A 43 5.10 4.14 -10.72
N LEU A 44 3.80 4.35 -10.69
CA LEU A 44 3.10 5.05 -9.62
C LEU A 44 2.13 4.07 -8.96
N PHE A 45 2.20 3.91 -7.65
CA PHE A 45 1.23 3.08 -6.96
C PHE A 45 0.80 3.65 -5.61
N ASN A 46 -0.41 3.24 -5.22
CA ASN A 46 -1.00 3.44 -3.91
C ASN A 46 -1.32 2.07 -3.32
N ILE A 47 -0.80 1.79 -2.14
CA ILE A 47 -0.98 0.54 -1.40
C ILE A 47 -1.38 0.85 0.04
N GLU A 48 -2.14 -0.01 0.69
CA GLU A 48 -2.36 0.13 2.13
C GLU A 48 -1.04 0.08 2.88
N HIS A 49 -0.86 1.03 3.79
CA HIS A 49 0.36 1.13 4.59
C HIS A 49 0.52 -0.08 5.52
N PRO A 50 1.73 -0.58 5.76
CA PRO A 50 1.95 -1.72 6.67
C PRO A 50 1.43 -1.53 8.10
N SER A 51 1.40 -0.30 8.61
CA SER A 51 0.77 -0.03 9.91
C SER A 51 -0.75 -0.21 9.88
N PHE A 52 -1.37 -0.08 8.71
CA PHE A 52 -2.80 -0.34 8.55
C PHE A 52 -3.06 -1.85 8.44
N THR A 53 -2.36 -2.56 7.55
CA THR A 53 -2.54 -4.01 7.36
C THR A 53 -2.04 -4.86 8.52
N ALA A 54 -1.19 -4.33 9.41
CA ALA A 54 -0.82 -4.95 10.68
C ALA A 54 -1.73 -4.51 11.85
N GLY A 55 -2.76 -3.72 11.58
CA GLY A 55 -3.76 -3.34 12.57
C GLY A 55 -4.56 -4.56 13.04
N VAL A 56 -4.79 -4.64 14.34
CA VAL A 56 -5.66 -5.68 14.91
C VAL A 56 -7.09 -5.42 14.42
N ASP A 57 -7.65 -6.38 13.70
CA ASP A 57 -8.96 -6.29 13.04
C ASP A 57 -9.10 -5.13 12.04
N GLU A 58 -8.00 -4.43 11.71
CA GLU A 58 -8.00 -3.18 10.91
C GLU A 58 -9.03 -2.16 11.41
N ASP A 59 -9.18 -2.05 12.74
CA ASP A 59 -10.09 -1.14 13.39
C ASP A 59 -9.43 -0.47 14.60
N TRP A 60 -10.07 0.60 15.08
CA TRP A 60 -9.67 1.29 16.31
C TRP A 60 -10.04 0.47 17.55
N ILE A 61 -9.21 0.59 18.57
CA ILE A 61 -9.63 0.23 19.92
C ILE A 61 -10.40 1.42 20.48
N TYR A 62 -11.61 1.18 20.94
CA TYR A 62 -12.52 2.22 21.45
C TYR A 62 -12.51 2.28 22.97
N ASP A 63 -12.77 3.45 23.52
CA ASP A 63 -13.01 3.64 24.94
C ASP A 63 -14.48 3.29 25.31
N GLU A 64 -14.80 3.38 26.59
CA GLU A 64 -16.15 3.08 27.12
C GLU A 64 -17.25 4.01 26.56
N SER A 65 -16.87 5.16 26.02
CA SER A 65 -17.78 6.12 25.36
C SER A 65 -17.93 5.89 23.85
N GLY A 66 -17.24 4.89 23.30
CA GLY A 66 -17.22 4.59 21.87
C GLY A 66 -16.33 5.51 21.03
N LYS A 67 -15.37 6.21 21.67
CA LYS A 67 -14.40 7.05 20.93
C LYS A 67 -13.13 6.26 20.62
N PRO A 68 -12.52 6.48 19.45
CA PRO A 68 -11.25 5.87 19.09
C PRO A 68 -10.14 6.22 20.09
N LYS A 69 -9.64 5.21 20.81
CA LYS A 69 -8.61 5.35 21.83
C LYS A 69 -7.20 5.27 21.22
N TYR A 70 -6.92 4.21 20.50
CA TYR A 70 -5.68 4.00 19.77
C TYR A 70 -5.86 2.95 18.67
N TRP A 71 -4.95 2.97 17.70
CA TRP A 71 -4.81 1.95 16.68
C TRP A 71 -3.83 0.90 17.18
N ALA A 72 -4.27 -0.35 17.31
CA ALA A 72 -3.41 -1.44 17.77
C ALA A 72 -2.70 -2.10 16.58
N ILE A 73 -1.37 -2.18 16.66
CA ILE A 73 -0.54 -2.90 15.70
C ILE A 73 -0.02 -4.16 16.38
N ASP A 74 -0.16 -5.30 15.73
CA ASP A 74 0.41 -6.56 16.18
C ASP A 74 0.89 -7.42 15.01
N ASN A 75 1.77 -8.36 15.30
CA ASN A 75 2.27 -9.31 14.31
C ASN A 75 2.89 -8.66 13.03
N TYR A 76 3.49 -7.48 13.15
CA TYR A 76 4.02 -6.72 12.02
C TYR A 76 5.04 -7.49 11.17
N TYR A 77 5.86 -8.32 11.78
CA TYR A 77 6.87 -9.11 11.06
C TYR A 77 6.38 -10.50 10.63
N TYR A 78 5.18 -10.90 11.02
CA TYR A 78 4.51 -12.09 10.48
C TYR A 78 3.70 -11.69 9.28
N THR A 79 4.32 -11.74 8.11
CA THR A 79 3.73 -11.32 6.84
C THR A 79 2.87 -12.40 6.19
N GLY A 80 2.06 -12.03 5.21
CA GLY A 80 1.15 -12.92 4.49
C GLY A 80 -0.31 -12.56 4.70
N GLU A 81 -1.17 -13.54 4.59
CA GLU A 81 -2.62 -13.33 4.61
C GLU A 81 -3.14 -12.68 5.89
N ARG A 82 -4.02 -11.71 5.68
CA ARG A 82 -4.85 -11.09 6.72
C ARG A 82 -6.30 -11.15 6.26
N GLU A 83 -7.13 -11.74 7.10
CA GLU A 83 -8.57 -11.69 6.90
C GLU A 83 -9.11 -10.45 7.59
N THR A 84 -9.83 -9.62 6.86
CA THR A 84 -10.41 -8.37 7.37
C THR A 84 -11.83 -8.18 6.88
N ASN A 85 -12.59 -7.34 7.56
CA ASN A 85 -13.93 -6.95 7.12
C ASN A 85 -13.83 -5.63 6.35
N PHE A 86 -14.17 -5.67 5.07
CA PHE A 86 -14.24 -4.49 4.23
C PHE A 86 -15.65 -4.30 3.70
N LEU A 87 -16.29 -3.19 4.07
CA LEU A 87 -17.68 -2.86 3.70
C LEU A 87 -18.69 -3.99 3.99
N GLY A 88 -18.52 -4.66 5.14
CA GLY A 88 -19.41 -5.76 5.54
C GLY A 88 -19.12 -7.10 4.87
N GLN A 89 -18.05 -7.19 4.10
CA GLN A 89 -17.60 -8.43 3.44
C GLN A 89 -16.24 -8.85 3.99
N ARG A 90 -16.05 -10.16 4.16
CA ARG A 90 -14.74 -10.72 4.50
C ARG A 90 -13.87 -10.71 3.25
N VAL A 91 -12.70 -10.09 3.34
CA VAL A 91 -11.69 -10.05 2.29
C VAL A 91 -10.36 -10.54 2.82
N ILE A 92 -9.57 -11.16 1.96
CA ILE A 92 -8.19 -11.57 2.29
C ILE A 92 -7.25 -10.56 1.64
N LYS A 93 -6.38 -9.97 2.46
CA LYS A 93 -5.31 -9.09 2.02
C LYS A 93 -3.96 -9.74 2.32
N GLN A 94 -2.91 -9.22 1.71
CA GLN A 94 -1.53 -9.62 1.97
C GLN A 94 -0.83 -8.52 2.76
N HIS A 95 -0.47 -8.82 4.00
CA HIS A 95 0.36 -7.92 4.79
C HIS A 95 1.82 -8.07 4.38
N HIS A 96 2.42 -6.95 4.00
CA HIS A 96 3.85 -6.81 3.71
C HIS A 96 4.46 -5.76 4.64
N THR A 97 5.71 -5.95 5.05
CA THR A 97 6.46 -4.89 5.74
C THR A 97 6.87 -3.80 4.74
N LEU A 98 7.22 -2.60 5.23
CA LEU A 98 7.81 -1.55 4.37
C LEU A 98 9.03 -2.07 3.59
N THR A 99 9.86 -2.88 4.23
CA THR A 99 11.01 -3.51 3.58
C THR A 99 10.61 -4.37 2.38
N GLN A 100 9.54 -5.15 2.53
CA GLN A 100 9.04 -6.01 1.46
C GLN A 100 8.32 -5.24 0.34
N ILE A 101 7.82 -4.05 0.63
CA ILE A 101 7.22 -3.18 -0.39
C ILE A 101 8.30 -2.42 -1.17
N LEU A 102 9.30 -1.87 -0.49
CA LEU A 102 10.22 -0.90 -1.10
C LEU A 102 11.50 -1.53 -1.66
N ASN A 103 12.12 -2.46 -0.93
CA ASN A 103 13.41 -3.03 -1.36
C ASN A 103 13.35 -3.78 -2.70
N PRO A 104 12.28 -4.52 -3.03
CA PRO A 104 12.20 -5.17 -4.33
C PRO A 104 12.23 -4.20 -5.51
N LEU A 105 11.70 -2.98 -5.35
CA LEU A 105 11.80 -1.94 -6.40
C LEU A 105 13.26 -1.56 -6.67
N ILE A 106 14.04 -1.36 -5.61
CA ILE A 106 15.49 -1.07 -5.73
C ILE A 106 16.21 -2.22 -6.43
N LYS A 107 15.91 -3.47 -6.02
CA LYS A 107 16.50 -4.67 -6.63
C LYS A 107 16.15 -4.82 -8.11
N CYS A 108 14.95 -4.39 -8.52
CA CYS A 108 14.54 -4.36 -9.92
C CYS A 108 15.25 -3.29 -10.74
N GLY A 109 15.88 -2.30 -10.13
CA GLY A 109 16.56 -1.18 -10.78
C GLY A 109 15.72 0.10 -10.85
N PHE A 110 14.63 0.20 -10.11
CA PHE A 110 13.90 1.45 -9.99
C PHE A 110 14.65 2.47 -9.13
N GLN A 111 14.57 3.72 -9.53
CA GLN A 111 14.95 4.88 -8.72
C GLN A 111 13.68 5.50 -8.11
N PHE A 112 13.66 5.67 -6.80
CA PHE A 112 12.58 6.41 -6.15
C PHE A 112 12.61 7.89 -6.52
N GLU A 113 11.46 8.43 -6.91
CA GLU A 113 11.25 9.87 -7.11
C GLU A 113 10.42 10.48 -5.97
N ALA A 114 9.49 9.72 -5.39
CA ALA A 114 8.71 10.13 -4.22
C ALA A 114 8.22 8.91 -3.43
N ILE A 115 8.15 9.07 -2.13
CA ILE A 115 7.46 8.18 -1.20
C ILE A 115 6.66 9.09 -0.26
N GLU A 116 5.36 8.84 -0.13
CA GLU A 116 4.45 9.65 0.66
C GLU A 116 3.49 8.79 1.47
N GLU A 117 3.40 9.05 2.75
CA GLU A 117 2.35 8.57 3.64
C GLU A 117 1.21 9.58 3.58
N ALA A 118 0.12 9.23 2.88
CA ALA A 118 -0.97 10.16 2.63
C ALA A 118 -1.65 10.60 3.93
N THR A 119 -1.86 11.90 4.06
CA THR A 119 -2.61 12.51 5.16
C THR A 119 -3.91 13.13 4.64
N PRO A 120 -4.96 13.24 5.48
CA PRO A 120 -6.15 13.99 5.11
C PRO A 120 -5.82 15.44 4.72
N PRO A 121 -6.45 15.97 3.66
CA PRO A 121 -6.33 17.37 3.31
C PRO A 121 -6.77 18.29 4.46
N ALA A 122 -6.07 19.41 4.64
CA ALA A 122 -6.33 20.32 5.76
C ALA A 122 -7.77 20.89 5.79
N ASP A 123 -8.37 21.07 4.65
CA ASP A 123 -9.76 21.53 4.49
C ASP A 123 -10.82 20.48 4.80
N LEU A 124 -10.42 19.21 4.92
CA LEU A 124 -11.33 18.10 5.27
C LEU A 124 -11.18 17.62 6.72
N ILE A 125 -10.25 18.21 7.49
CA ILE A 125 -9.91 17.73 8.84
C ILE A 125 -11.07 17.80 9.84
N ASP A 126 -12.01 18.74 9.63
CA ASP A 126 -13.19 18.94 10.46
C ASP A 126 -14.33 17.95 10.17
N ILE A 127 -14.21 17.17 9.12
CA ILE A 127 -15.17 16.09 8.83
C ILE A 127 -15.03 15.00 9.91
N PRO A 128 -16.14 14.51 10.48
CA PRO A 128 -16.11 13.46 11.50
C PRO A 128 -15.25 12.24 11.07
N GLY A 129 -14.30 11.87 11.92
CA GLY A 129 -13.35 10.77 11.67
C GLY A 129 -12.06 11.17 10.94
N MET A 130 -12.02 12.30 10.22
CA MET A 130 -10.80 12.71 9.49
C MET A 130 -9.62 13.04 10.40
N SER A 131 -9.87 13.63 11.57
CA SER A 131 -8.81 13.89 12.56
C SER A 131 -8.18 12.60 13.10
N ASP A 132 -8.92 11.50 13.15
CA ASP A 132 -8.38 10.21 13.56
C ASP A 132 -7.44 9.61 12.50
N GLU A 133 -7.65 9.91 11.22
CA GLU A 133 -6.75 9.49 10.15
C GLU A 133 -5.35 10.12 10.24
N MET A 134 -5.18 11.24 10.97
CA MET A 134 -3.88 11.84 11.29
C MET A 134 -3.07 11.04 12.33
N ARG A 135 -3.66 10.05 12.96
CA ARG A 135 -3.04 9.31 14.08
C ARG A 135 -2.28 8.07 13.61
N ARG A 136 -2.49 7.66 12.36
CA ARG A 136 -1.75 6.56 11.71
C ARG A 136 -1.77 6.74 10.20
N PRO A 137 -0.74 6.32 9.46
CA PRO A 137 -0.81 6.26 8.01
C PRO A 137 -1.72 5.10 7.57
N MET A 138 -2.64 5.38 6.66
CA MET A 138 -3.50 4.37 6.04
C MET A 138 -2.96 3.91 4.70
N MET A 139 -2.39 4.84 3.94
CA MET A 139 -1.93 4.64 2.57
C MET A 139 -0.47 5.03 2.40
N LEU A 140 0.20 4.28 1.53
CA LEU A 140 1.57 4.56 1.08
C LEU A 140 1.54 4.78 -0.43
N LEU A 141 1.95 5.96 -0.86
CA LEU A 141 2.12 6.30 -2.27
C LEU A 141 3.60 6.24 -2.63
N VAL A 142 3.89 5.62 -3.76
CA VAL A 142 5.26 5.50 -4.25
C VAL A 142 5.31 5.86 -5.72
N LYS A 143 6.25 6.72 -6.07
CA LYS A 143 6.63 7.02 -7.44
C LYS A 143 8.05 6.56 -7.70
N ALA A 144 8.23 5.66 -8.65
CA ALA A 144 9.52 5.07 -8.99
C ALA A 144 9.75 5.12 -10.51
N LYS A 145 10.98 5.40 -10.93
CA LYS A 145 11.36 5.57 -12.32
C LYS A 145 12.29 4.44 -12.76
N LYS A 146 12.06 3.90 -13.95
CA LYS A 146 13.00 2.99 -14.62
C LYS A 146 14.20 3.78 -15.16
N ILE A 147 15.40 3.47 -14.69
CA ILE A 147 16.65 4.10 -15.10
C ILE A 147 17.55 3.11 -15.87
#